data_59e11ba51f0d620b798bc5b42ab4137b
#
_entry.id   59e11ba51f0d620b798bc5b42ab4137b
#
_cell.length_a   1.000
_cell.length_b   1.000
_cell.length_c   1.000
_cell.angle_alpha   90.00
_cell.angle_beta   90.00
_cell.angle_gamma   90.00
#
_symmetry.space_group_name_H-M   'P 1'
#
loop_
_entity.id
_entity.type
_entity.pdbx_description
1 polymer ?
#
loop_
_entity_poly.entity_id
_entity_poly.type
_entity_poly.pdbx_seq_one_letter_code
_entity_poly.pdbx_strand_id
1 'polypeptide(L)'
;MLPGILIQAGYWLFELITILIFVNIVFSWVRPDPNNPIVKAIYGLTEPILVPLRRFTVFGPIDFSPFAAVLLLQMVIFPLYKMIIVFIF
;
A
#
# COMPACT_ATOMS: atom_id res chain seq x y z
N MET A 1 13.09 -23.96 2.67
CA MET A 1 14.04 -22.87 2.55
C MET A 1 13.55 -21.79 1.60
N LEU A 2 13.34 -22.14 0.32
CA LEU A 2 12.88 -21.15 -0.66
C LEU A 2 11.52 -20.53 -0.31
N PRO A 3 10.48 -21.29 0.10
CA PRO A 3 9.22 -20.68 0.48
C PRO A 3 9.36 -19.68 1.62
N GLY A 4 10.20 -19.99 2.62
CA GLY A 4 10.44 -19.07 3.72
C GLY A 4 11.09 -17.78 3.28
N ILE A 5 12.06 -17.87 2.36
CA ILE A 5 12.73 -16.69 1.81
C ILE A 5 11.76 -15.81 1.02
N LEU A 6 10.92 -16.43 0.20
CA LEU A 6 9.94 -15.70 -0.61
C LEU A 6 8.87 -15.04 0.27
N ILE A 7 8.41 -15.71 1.31
CA ILE A 7 7.43 -15.13 2.24
C ILE A 7 8.06 -13.94 2.98
N GLN A 8 9.31 -14.08 3.41
CA GLN A 8 10.01 -13.00 4.10
C GLN A 8 10.22 -11.79 3.18
N ALA A 9 10.62 -12.05 1.93
CA ALA A 9 10.78 -10.98 0.95
C ALA A 9 9.47 -10.26 0.68
N GLY A 10 8.38 -11.00 0.54
CA GLY A 10 7.05 -10.45 0.37
C GLY A 10 6.63 -9.62 1.58
N TYR A 11 6.92 -10.10 2.79
CA TYR A 11 6.63 -9.36 4.01
C TYR A 11 7.30 -7.99 3.99
N TRP A 12 8.59 -7.94 3.67
CA TRP A 12 9.31 -6.67 3.61
C TRP A 12 8.77 -5.75 2.52
N LEU A 13 8.40 -6.31 1.37
CA LEU A 13 7.81 -5.53 0.30
C LEU A 13 6.47 -4.93 0.72
N PHE A 14 5.59 -5.73 1.30
CA PHE A 14 4.28 -5.24 1.75
C PHE A 14 4.41 -4.24 2.89
N GLU A 15 5.40 -4.44 3.77
CA GLU A 15 5.70 -3.48 4.84
C GLU A 15 6.13 -2.14 4.25
N LEU A 16 7.00 -2.15 3.24
CA LEU A 16 7.43 -0.93 2.56
C LEU A 16 6.24 -0.21 1.91
N ILE A 17 5.39 -0.95 1.22
CA ILE A 17 4.20 -0.38 0.59
C ILE A 17 3.29 0.24 1.65
N THR A 18 3.10 -0.44 2.77
CA THR A 18 2.28 0.06 3.88
C THR A 18 2.84 1.38 4.42
N ILE A 19 4.17 1.45 4.59
CA ILE A 19 4.83 2.68 5.05
C ILE A 19 4.60 3.81 4.05
N LEU A 20 4.73 3.54 2.76
CA LEU A 20 4.50 4.55 1.72
C LEU A 20 3.06 5.05 1.72
N ILE A 21 2.10 4.16 1.91
CA ILE A 21 0.69 4.54 2.02
C ILE A 21 0.46 5.40 3.26
N PHE A 22 1.09 5.05 4.37
CA PHE A 22 0.99 5.83 5.60
C PHE A 22 1.54 7.24 5.40
N VAL A 23 2.68 7.36 4.72
CA VAL A 23 3.25 8.68 4.38
C VAL A 23 2.28 9.47 3.50
N ASN A 24 1.61 8.80 2.57
CA ASN A 24 0.59 9.44 1.75
C ASN A 24 -0.55 10.01 2.60
N ILE A 25 -0.98 9.29 3.63
CA ILE A 25 -2.01 9.77 4.56
C ILE A 25 -1.53 11.04 5.26
N VAL A 26 -0.30 11.03 5.76
CA VAL A 26 0.29 12.20 6.44
C VAL A 26 0.37 13.39 5.48
N PHE A 27 0.77 13.16 4.23
CA PHE A 27 0.83 14.21 3.22
C PHE A 27 -0.55 14.81 2.95
N SER A 28 -1.59 13.99 3.04
CA SER A 28 -2.96 14.45 2.88
C SER A 28 -3.33 15.49 3.96
N TRP A 29 -2.76 15.35 5.15
CA TRP A 29 -3.01 16.28 6.25
C TRP A 29 -2.10 17.52 6.20
N VAL A 30 -0.82 17.31 5.89
CA VAL A 30 0.20 18.36 5.93
C VAL A 30 0.18 19.20 4.64
N ARG A 31 -0.19 18.59 3.52
CA ARG A 31 -0.23 19.21 2.20
C ARG A 31 1.12 19.82 1.80
N PRO A 32 2.17 18.98 1.69
CA PRO A 32 3.48 19.46 1.28
C PRO A 32 3.47 19.96 -0.16
N ASP A 33 4.53 20.68 -0.54
CA ASP A 33 4.68 21.24 -1.88
C ASP A 33 4.64 20.10 -2.92
N PRO A 34 3.67 20.11 -3.85
CA PRO A 34 3.57 19.05 -4.86
C PRO A 34 4.72 19.06 -5.87
N ASN A 35 5.52 20.13 -5.91
CA ASN A 35 6.69 20.20 -6.79
C ASN A 35 7.93 19.56 -6.18
N ASN A 36 7.89 19.18 -4.91
CA ASN A 36 8.99 18.50 -4.25
C ASN A 36 9.19 17.12 -4.87
N PRO A 37 10.42 16.75 -5.33
CA PRO A 37 10.67 15.47 -5.97
C PRO A 37 10.32 14.26 -5.08
N ILE A 38 10.55 14.38 -3.78
CA ILE A 38 10.24 13.30 -2.83
C ILE A 38 8.74 13.09 -2.74
N VAL A 39 7.97 14.17 -2.67
CA VAL A 39 6.51 14.11 -2.64
C VAL A 39 5.98 13.47 -3.93
N LYS A 40 6.50 13.89 -5.08
CA LYS A 40 6.11 13.32 -6.37
C LYS A 40 6.41 11.82 -6.44
N ALA A 41 7.57 11.41 -5.93
CA ALA A 41 7.96 10.00 -5.94
C ALA A 41 7.01 9.16 -5.09
N ILE A 42 6.66 9.64 -3.90
CA ILE A 42 5.76 8.92 -2.99
C ILE A 42 4.37 8.81 -3.60
N TYR A 43 3.81 9.89 -4.15
CA TYR A 43 2.52 9.83 -4.82
C TYR A 43 2.56 8.91 -6.04
N GLY A 44 3.64 8.96 -6.82
CA GLY A 44 3.79 8.09 -8.00
C GLY A 44 3.84 6.61 -7.65
N LEU A 45 4.36 6.27 -6.48
CA LEU A 45 4.42 4.89 -6.00
C LEU A 45 3.10 4.42 -5.39
N THR A 46 2.34 5.32 -4.76
CA THR A 46 1.10 4.95 -4.06
C THR A 46 -0.16 5.11 -4.91
N GLU A 47 -0.20 6.03 -5.85
CA GLU A 47 -1.38 6.29 -6.67
C GLU A 47 -1.89 5.07 -7.44
N PRO A 48 -1.03 4.24 -8.07
CA PRO A 48 -1.53 3.05 -8.77
C PRO A 48 -2.32 2.10 -7.87
N ILE A 49 -2.03 2.10 -6.56
CA ILE A 49 -2.73 1.28 -5.59
C ILE A 49 -4.02 1.97 -5.15
N LEU A 50 -3.97 3.27 -4.95
CA LEU A 50 -5.07 4.03 -4.34
C LEU A 50 -6.17 4.41 -5.34
N VAL A 51 -5.82 4.67 -6.60
CA VAL A 51 -6.79 5.16 -7.59
C VAL A 51 -7.98 4.22 -7.75
N PRO A 52 -7.80 2.89 -7.93
CA PRO A 52 -8.95 1.99 -8.04
C PRO A 52 -9.82 1.98 -6.78
N LEU A 53 -9.21 2.10 -5.60
CA LEU A 53 -9.92 2.05 -4.33
C LEU A 53 -10.73 3.32 -4.08
N ARG A 54 -10.31 4.45 -4.61
CA ARG A 54 -11.03 5.71 -4.43
C ARG A 54 -12.44 5.68 -4.99
N ARG A 55 -12.69 4.85 -5.97
CA ARG A 55 -14.03 4.70 -6.54
C ARG A 55 -15.04 4.20 -5.52
N PHE A 56 -14.59 3.47 -4.52
CA PHE A 56 -15.47 2.80 -3.55
C PHE A 56 -15.38 3.39 -2.16
N THR A 57 -14.32 4.13 -1.86
CA THR A 57 -13.98 4.51 -0.48
C THR A 57 -13.99 6.01 -0.22
N VAL A 58 -14.31 6.82 -1.21
CA VAL A 58 -14.44 8.27 -1.02
C VAL A 58 -15.88 8.59 -0.63
N PHE A 59 -16.05 9.21 0.53
CA PHE A 59 -17.35 9.61 1.06
C PHE A 59 -17.31 11.11 1.36
N GLY A 60 -17.89 11.92 0.47
CA GLY A 60 -17.86 13.37 0.60
C GLY A 60 -16.41 13.90 0.58
N PRO A 61 -16.03 14.74 1.55
CA PRO A 61 -14.65 15.28 1.60
C PRO A 61 -13.62 14.31 2.16
N ILE A 62 -14.03 13.14 2.65
CA ILE A 62 -13.15 12.18 3.31
C ILE A 62 -12.76 11.09 2.33
N ASP A 63 -11.45 10.87 2.19
CA ASP A 63 -10.90 9.82 1.35
C ASP A 63 -10.37 8.69 2.23
N PHE A 64 -11.06 7.54 2.19
CA PHE A 64 -10.67 6.36 2.96
C PHE A 64 -9.80 5.38 2.17
N SER A 65 -9.43 5.72 0.92
CA SER A 65 -8.66 4.79 0.08
C SER A 65 -7.34 4.36 0.69
N PRO A 66 -6.54 5.24 1.35
CA PRO A 66 -5.30 4.78 2.00
C PRO A 66 -5.55 3.75 3.08
N PHE A 67 -6.60 3.94 3.89
CA PHE A 67 -6.95 2.99 4.94
C PHE A 67 -7.40 1.67 4.36
N ALA A 68 -8.23 1.71 3.31
CA ALA A 68 -8.68 0.51 2.61
C ALA A 68 -7.50 -0.25 1.99
N ALA A 69 -6.53 0.46 1.42
CA ALA A 69 -5.35 -0.16 0.83
C ALA A 69 -4.52 -0.89 1.88
N VAL A 70 -4.30 -0.29 3.05
CA VAL A 70 -3.57 -0.93 4.15
C VAL A 70 -4.30 -2.18 4.62
N LEU A 71 -5.62 -2.10 4.81
CA LEU A 71 -6.41 -3.25 5.23
C LEU A 71 -6.35 -4.37 4.20
N LEU A 72 -6.45 -4.05 2.91
CA LEU A 72 -6.35 -5.06 1.85
C LEU A 72 -4.99 -5.73 1.87
N LEU A 73 -3.91 -4.96 1.99
CA LEU A 73 -2.56 -5.52 2.01
C LEU A 73 -2.38 -6.46 3.19
N GLN A 74 -2.82 -6.05 4.38
CA GLN A 74 -2.56 -6.81 5.60
C GLN A 74 -3.50 -8.00 5.78
N MET A 75 -4.76 -7.86 5.36
CA MET A 75 -5.78 -8.86 5.67
C MET A 75 -6.12 -9.78 4.50
N VAL A 76 -5.83 -9.36 3.26
CA VAL A 76 -6.21 -10.12 2.08
C VAL A 76 -4.99 -10.47 1.24
N ILE A 77 -4.25 -9.49 0.78
CA ILE A 77 -3.20 -9.71 -0.21
C ILE A 77 -2.03 -10.47 0.38
N PHE A 78 -1.54 -10.09 1.55
CA PHE A 78 -0.42 -10.78 2.17
C PHE A 78 -0.74 -12.23 2.56
N PRO A 79 -1.88 -12.54 3.20
CA PRO A 79 -2.26 -13.93 3.44
C PRO A 79 -2.40 -14.75 2.16
N LEU A 80 -2.95 -14.17 1.09
CA LEU A 80 -3.03 -14.85 -0.20
C LEU A 80 -1.65 -15.12 -0.78
N TYR A 81 -0.75 -14.16 -0.68
CA TYR A 81 0.63 -14.32 -1.13
C TYR A 81 1.30 -15.50 -0.41
N LYS A 82 1.16 -15.55 0.91
CA LYS A 82 1.73 -16.64 1.70
C LYS A 82 1.14 -18.00 1.29
N MET A 83 -0.16 -18.04 1.07
CA MET A 83 -0.84 -19.28 0.69
C MET A 83 -0.37 -19.76 -0.68
N ILE A 84 -0.22 -18.84 -1.64
CA ILE A 84 0.26 -19.18 -2.97
C ILE A 84 1.70 -19.71 -2.91
N ILE A 85 2.57 -19.08 -2.13
CA ILE A 85 3.96 -19.52 -2.00
C ILE A 85 4.03 -20.91 -1.39
N VAL A 86 3.26 -21.17 -0.34
CA VAL A 86 3.25 -22.49 0.30
C VAL A 86 2.71 -23.53 -0.66
N PHE A 87 1.70 -23.21 -1.44
CA PHE A 87 1.09 -24.14 -2.39
C PHE A 87 2.05 -24.50 -3.54
N ILE A 88 2.79 -23.53 -4.06
CA ILE A 88 3.69 -23.72 -5.20
C ILE A 88 5.00 -24.42 -4.77
N PHE A 89 5.52 -24.05 -3.64
CA PHE A 89 6.81 -24.55 -3.16
C PHE A 89 6.66 -25.46 -1.94
#